data_cf0ccfa607e897b23931dd268e2cb999
#
_entry.id   cf0ccfa607e897b23931dd268e2cb999
#
_cell.length_a   1.000
_cell.length_b   1.000
_cell.length_c   1.000
_cell.angle_alpha   90.00
_cell.angle_beta   90.00
_cell.angle_gamma   90.00
#
_symmetry.space_group_name_H-M   'P 1'
#
loop_
_entity.id
_entity.type
_entity.pdbx_description
1 polymer ?
#
loop_
_entity_poly.entity_id
_entity_poly.type
_entity_poly.pdbx_seq_one_letter_code
_entity_poly.pdbx_strand_id
1 'polypeptide(L)'
;MQSKSKQNRIFLIDGYAMFYRSHFALIRNPLINSKGMHTSALFGFSNQMIKLLRKENPDTIIAAFDSKEKTFRHEKYPEYKATREKMPDEMIDQLPYLWNLLEYLGVPTMEKPGFEADDIIGTLAKKYAHEGNQVYIVSGDKDFMQLINENIFLYAPSGRQGDIKIYDKIGVIEKWGV
;
A
#
# COMPACT_ATOMS: atom_id res chain seq x y z
N MET A 1 -37.41 -1.73 12.69
CA MET A 1 -36.47 -1.96 11.58
C MET A 1 -35.20 -1.16 11.91
N GLN A 2 -34.14 -1.80 12.39
CA GLN A 2 -32.84 -1.12 12.54
C GLN A 2 -32.28 -0.90 11.13
N SER A 3 -32.08 0.36 10.72
CA SER A 3 -31.40 0.68 9.49
C SER A 3 -29.97 0.09 9.62
N LYS A 4 -29.62 -0.90 8.79
CA LYS A 4 -28.22 -1.31 8.64
C LYS A 4 -27.46 -0.05 8.25
N SER A 5 -26.64 0.49 9.15
CA SER A 5 -25.70 1.56 8.82
C SER A 5 -24.88 1.08 7.63
N LYS A 6 -24.81 1.90 6.58
CA LYS A 6 -23.97 1.61 5.40
C LYS A 6 -22.55 1.38 5.90
N GLN A 7 -21.99 0.18 5.67
CA GLN A 7 -20.58 -0.10 5.95
C GLN A 7 -19.72 0.72 5.00
N ASN A 8 -18.82 1.54 5.54
CA ASN A 8 -17.86 2.28 4.72
C ASN A 8 -16.78 1.34 4.21
N ARG A 9 -16.29 1.62 3.01
CA ARG A 9 -15.17 0.93 2.35
C ARG A 9 -13.91 1.77 2.53
N ILE A 10 -12.96 1.26 3.31
CA ILE A 10 -11.73 1.95 3.68
C ILE A 10 -10.56 1.25 2.98
N PHE A 11 -9.76 2.01 2.24
CA PHE A 11 -8.58 1.49 1.55
C PHE A 11 -7.31 2.01 2.22
N LEU A 12 -6.46 1.09 2.67
CA LEU A 12 -5.17 1.38 3.29
C LEU A 12 -4.07 0.97 2.32
N ILE A 13 -3.34 1.94 1.83
CA ILE A 13 -2.32 1.75 0.79
C ILE A 13 -0.95 1.60 1.44
N ASP A 14 -0.24 0.54 1.11
CA ASP A 14 1.19 0.39 1.35
C ASP A 14 1.95 1.22 0.29
N GLY A 15 2.31 2.43 0.68
CA GLY A 15 2.78 3.46 -0.26
C GLY A 15 4.08 3.08 -0.94
N TYR A 16 5.12 2.70 -0.16
CA TYR A 16 6.39 2.32 -0.74
C TYR A 16 6.32 1.00 -1.50
N ALA A 17 5.59 -0.01 -1.02
CA ALA A 17 5.45 -1.25 -1.77
C ALA A 17 4.81 -1.02 -3.15
N MET A 18 3.76 -0.18 -3.23
CA MET A 18 3.15 0.20 -4.51
C MET A 18 4.12 0.98 -5.39
N PHE A 19 4.91 1.90 -4.83
CA PHE A 19 5.87 2.72 -5.57
C PHE A 19 7.03 1.89 -6.12
N TYR A 20 7.63 1.01 -5.30
CA TYR A 20 8.65 0.05 -5.73
C TYR A 20 8.13 -0.88 -6.83
N ARG A 21 6.94 -1.45 -6.65
CA ARG A 21 6.32 -2.30 -7.67
C ARG A 21 6.16 -1.56 -9.00
N SER A 22 5.77 -0.29 -8.95
CA SER A 22 5.61 0.54 -10.14
C SER A 22 6.93 0.78 -10.87
N HIS A 23 8.01 1.01 -10.13
CA HIS A 23 9.36 1.15 -10.68
C HIS A 23 9.81 -0.12 -11.37
N PHE A 24 9.78 -1.25 -10.66
CA PHE A 24 10.27 -2.52 -11.19
C PHE A 24 9.43 -3.11 -12.32
N ALA A 25 8.15 -2.75 -12.41
CA ALA A 25 7.31 -3.15 -13.54
C ALA A 25 7.81 -2.57 -14.88
N LEU A 26 8.47 -1.44 -14.86
CA LEU A 26 8.97 -0.72 -16.03
C LEU A 26 10.51 -0.70 -16.12
N ILE A 27 11.22 -1.47 -15.29
CA ILE A 27 12.69 -1.41 -15.21
C ILE A 27 13.39 -1.75 -16.54
N ARG A 28 12.79 -2.60 -17.38
CA ARG A 28 13.35 -2.97 -18.69
C ARG A 28 13.13 -1.91 -19.77
N ASN A 29 12.10 -1.09 -19.63
CA ASN A 29 11.75 -0.01 -20.52
C ASN A 29 11.35 1.20 -19.70
N PRO A 30 12.32 1.90 -19.09
CA PRO A 30 12.04 2.99 -18.18
C PRO A 30 11.45 4.19 -18.91
N LEU A 31 10.50 4.85 -18.28
CA LEU A 31 9.97 6.11 -18.75
C LEU A 31 10.87 7.25 -18.27
N ILE A 32 11.33 8.06 -19.21
CA ILE A 32 12.20 9.20 -18.96
C ILE A 32 11.55 10.42 -19.57
N ASN A 33 11.46 11.52 -18.82
CA ASN A 33 10.92 12.77 -19.35
C ASN A 33 11.94 13.52 -20.21
N SER A 34 11.52 14.62 -20.86
CA SER A 34 12.38 15.46 -21.72
C SER A 34 13.56 16.11 -21.00
N LYS A 35 13.60 16.09 -19.66
CA LYS A 35 14.69 16.60 -18.82
C LYS A 35 15.64 15.51 -18.33
N GLY A 36 15.47 14.26 -18.78
CA GLY A 36 16.30 13.13 -18.40
C GLY A 36 15.92 12.47 -17.06
N MET A 37 14.85 12.92 -16.39
CA MET A 37 14.41 12.34 -15.13
C MET A 37 13.58 11.07 -15.36
N HIS A 38 13.87 10.02 -14.63
CA HIS A 38 13.03 8.81 -14.58
C HIS A 38 11.65 9.12 -13.99
N THR A 39 10.59 8.57 -14.60
CA THR A 39 9.21 8.80 -14.18
C THR A 39 8.41 7.50 -14.03
N SER A 40 9.05 6.36 -14.18
CA SER A 40 8.40 5.04 -14.19
C SER A 40 7.62 4.75 -12.91
N ALA A 41 8.23 5.01 -11.75
CA ALA A 41 7.61 4.75 -10.46
C ALA A 41 6.37 5.64 -10.26
N LEU A 42 6.51 6.93 -10.52
CA LEU A 42 5.42 7.91 -10.41
C LEU A 42 4.28 7.60 -11.38
N PHE A 43 4.59 7.29 -12.64
CA PHE A 43 3.60 6.94 -13.66
C PHE A 43 2.80 5.69 -13.26
N GLY A 44 3.50 4.62 -12.87
CA GLY A 44 2.85 3.37 -12.48
C GLY A 44 2.00 3.54 -11.22
N PHE A 45 2.50 4.27 -10.23
CA PHE A 45 1.78 4.60 -9.01
C PHE A 45 0.51 5.43 -9.32
N SER A 46 0.64 6.49 -10.11
CA SER A 46 -0.49 7.34 -10.53
C SER A 46 -1.59 6.53 -11.19
N ASN A 47 -1.22 5.66 -12.15
CA ASN A 47 -2.18 4.83 -12.85
C ASN A 47 -2.91 3.86 -11.91
N GLN A 48 -2.19 3.25 -10.96
CA GLN A 48 -2.81 2.35 -9.97
C GLN A 48 -3.77 3.13 -9.07
N MET A 49 -3.38 4.30 -8.58
CA MET A 49 -4.23 5.15 -7.73
C MET A 49 -5.49 5.62 -8.46
N ILE A 50 -5.35 6.14 -9.68
CA ILE A 50 -6.50 6.58 -10.50
C ILE A 50 -7.44 5.41 -10.78
N LYS A 51 -6.90 4.23 -11.14
CA LYS A 51 -7.68 3.02 -11.39
C LYS A 51 -8.45 2.60 -10.13
N LEU A 52 -7.78 2.61 -8.98
CA LEU A 52 -8.40 2.27 -7.69
C LEU A 52 -9.53 3.24 -7.35
N LEU A 53 -9.26 4.53 -7.37
CA LEU A 53 -10.24 5.57 -7.05
C LEU A 53 -11.48 5.48 -7.95
N ARG A 54 -11.29 5.29 -9.26
CA ARG A 54 -12.39 5.20 -10.24
C ARG A 54 -13.19 3.91 -10.13
N LYS A 55 -12.52 2.78 -9.92
CA LYS A 55 -13.16 1.47 -9.93
C LYS A 55 -13.82 1.17 -8.59
N GLU A 56 -13.12 1.44 -7.50
CA GLU A 56 -13.55 1.04 -6.17
C GLU A 56 -14.38 2.10 -5.47
N ASN A 57 -14.22 3.38 -5.85
CA ASN A 57 -14.93 4.52 -5.24
C ASN A 57 -14.93 4.44 -3.70
N PRO A 58 -13.74 4.47 -3.05
CA PRO A 58 -13.62 4.28 -1.61
C PRO A 58 -14.31 5.40 -0.84
N ASP A 59 -14.95 5.08 0.31
CA ASP A 59 -15.45 6.11 1.23
C ASP A 59 -14.29 6.79 1.97
N THR A 60 -13.19 6.07 2.19
CA THR A 60 -11.94 6.59 2.78
C THR A 60 -10.74 5.88 2.16
N ILE A 61 -9.67 6.63 1.92
CA ILE A 61 -8.39 6.10 1.45
C ILE A 61 -7.25 6.76 2.24
N ILE A 62 -6.26 5.97 2.66
CA ILE A 62 -5.08 6.46 3.41
C ILE A 62 -3.87 5.74 2.85
N ALA A 63 -2.77 6.47 2.60
CA ALA A 63 -1.50 5.89 2.21
C ALA A 63 -0.51 5.94 3.39
N ALA A 64 -0.02 4.77 3.81
CA ALA A 64 0.98 4.64 4.86
C ALA A 64 2.37 4.48 4.26
N PHE A 65 3.36 5.06 4.94
CA PHE A 65 4.76 5.04 4.55
C PHE A 65 5.66 4.72 5.74
N ASP A 66 6.79 4.07 5.46
CA ASP A 66 7.85 3.88 6.46
C ASP A 66 8.49 5.23 6.80
N SER A 67 8.72 5.47 8.07
CA SER A 67 9.51 6.64 8.52
C SER A 67 11.00 6.43 8.26
N LYS A 68 11.75 7.54 8.22
CA LYS A 68 13.21 7.49 8.06
C LYS A 68 13.94 7.02 9.33
N GLU A 69 13.28 7.13 10.47
CA GLU A 69 13.86 6.76 11.75
C GLU A 69 13.92 5.25 11.95
N LYS A 70 14.87 4.83 12.78
CA LYS A 70 14.94 3.44 13.22
C LYS A 70 13.68 3.06 13.98
N THR A 71 13.17 1.88 13.70
CA THR A 71 12.01 1.34 14.39
C THR A 71 12.41 0.58 15.66
N PHE A 72 11.47 0.31 16.54
CA PHE A 72 11.69 -0.52 17.74
C PHE A 72 12.28 -1.90 17.40
N ARG A 73 12.10 -2.39 16.15
CA ARG A 73 12.71 -3.65 15.68
C ARG A 73 14.23 -3.53 15.57
N HIS A 74 14.74 -2.39 15.10
CA HIS A 74 16.18 -2.12 15.03
C HIS A 74 16.81 -1.99 16.42
N GLU A 75 16.06 -1.48 17.41
CA GLU A 75 16.52 -1.40 18.79
C GLU A 75 16.65 -2.80 19.41
N LYS A 76 15.67 -3.69 19.15
CA LYS A 76 15.67 -5.06 19.67
C LYS A 76 16.59 -6.00 18.91
N TYR A 77 16.79 -5.77 17.62
CA TYR A 77 17.60 -6.59 16.73
C TYR A 77 18.33 -5.70 15.71
N PRO A 78 19.60 -5.31 16.02
CA PRO A 78 20.36 -4.37 15.19
C PRO A 78 20.57 -4.79 13.74
N GLU A 79 20.54 -6.10 13.45
CA GLU A 79 20.67 -6.66 12.10
C GLU A 79 19.34 -6.65 11.30
N TYR A 80 18.27 -6.18 11.92
CA TYR A 80 16.96 -6.12 11.24
C TYR A 80 17.05 -5.28 9.97
N LYS A 81 16.72 -5.89 8.84
CA LYS A 81 16.79 -5.27 7.49
C LYS A 81 18.18 -4.71 7.11
N ALA A 82 19.28 -5.12 7.80
CA ALA A 82 20.62 -4.60 7.52
C ALA A 82 21.11 -4.90 6.08
N THR A 83 20.57 -5.96 5.46
CA THR A 83 20.89 -6.36 4.09
C THR A 83 19.94 -5.76 3.05
N ARG A 84 18.96 -4.94 3.47
CA ARG A 84 18.01 -4.33 2.53
C ARG A 84 18.72 -3.31 1.67
N GLU A 85 18.60 -3.45 0.36
CA GLU A 85 19.13 -2.47 -0.59
C GLU A 85 18.48 -1.10 -0.37
N LYS A 86 19.28 -0.06 -0.57
CA LYS A 86 18.77 1.31 -0.54
C LYS A 86 17.82 1.55 -1.72
N MET A 87 16.91 2.49 -1.53
CA MET A 87 16.07 2.94 -2.63
C MET A 87 16.95 3.47 -3.78
N PRO A 88 16.73 3.02 -5.03
CA PRO A 88 17.45 3.57 -6.19
C PRO A 88 17.34 5.09 -6.30
N ASP A 89 18.42 5.77 -6.69
CA ASP A 89 18.46 7.22 -6.78
C ASP A 89 17.38 7.77 -7.72
N GLU A 90 17.14 7.07 -8.84
CA GLU A 90 16.09 7.42 -9.79
C GLU A 90 14.66 7.30 -9.21
N MET A 91 14.46 6.58 -8.11
CA MET A 91 13.20 6.59 -7.37
C MET A 91 13.17 7.73 -6.35
N ILE A 92 14.32 8.01 -5.70
CA ILE A 92 14.43 9.10 -4.73
C ILE A 92 14.08 10.44 -5.40
N ASP A 93 14.55 10.67 -6.61
CA ASP A 93 14.26 11.87 -7.41
C ASP A 93 12.76 12.07 -7.69
N GLN A 94 11.97 10.99 -7.65
CA GLN A 94 10.53 11.04 -7.87
C GLN A 94 9.71 11.27 -6.61
N LEU A 95 10.29 11.14 -5.40
CA LEU A 95 9.55 11.27 -4.14
C LEU A 95 8.85 12.62 -3.95
N PRO A 96 9.46 13.79 -4.27
CA PRO A 96 8.74 15.05 -4.14
C PRO A 96 7.46 15.10 -4.98
N TYR A 97 7.49 14.48 -6.16
CA TYR A 97 6.33 14.42 -7.05
C TYR A 97 5.29 13.41 -6.57
N LEU A 98 5.71 12.33 -5.87
CA LEU A 98 4.81 11.39 -5.23
C LEU A 98 3.97 12.07 -4.14
N TRP A 99 4.62 12.88 -3.28
CA TRP A 99 3.93 13.62 -2.24
C TRP A 99 2.93 14.61 -2.81
N ASN A 100 3.33 15.40 -3.82
CA ASN A 100 2.44 16.32 -4.51
C ASN A 100 1.26 15.60 -5.18
N LEU A 101 1.50 14.43 -5.79
CA LEU A 101 0.44 13.63 -6.39
C LEU A 101 -0.61 13.19 -5.37
N LEU A 102 -0.18 12.69 -4.21
CA LEU A 102 -1.08 12.24 -3.14
C LEU A 102 -1.90 13.43 -2.59
N GLU A 103 -1.27 14.58 -2.41
CA GLU A 103 -1.95 15.82 -2.03
C GLU A 103 -3.01 16.24 -3.06
N TYR A 104 -2.67 16.29 -4.35
CA TYR A 104 -3.60 16.64 -5.42
C TYR A 104 -4.76 15.64 -5.57
N LEU A 105 -4.52 14.36 -5.26
CA LEU A 105 -5.57 13.34 -5.25
C LEU A 105 -6.42 13.38 -3.97
N GLY A 106 -6.07 14.22 -2.99
CA GLY A 106 -6.76 14.28 -1.71
C GLY A 106 -6.57 13.00 -0.87
N VAL A 107 -5.44 12.30 -1.03
CA VAL A 107 -5.12 11.08 -0.32
C VAL A 107 -4.26 11.41 0.90
N PRO A 108 -4.80 11.33 2.13
CA PRO A 108 -4.02 11.51 3.34
C PRO A 108 -2.87 10.52 3.42
N THR A 109 -1.71 11.00 3.84
CA THR A 109 -0.54 10.18 4.10
C THR A 109 -0.31 10.00 5.59
N MET A 110 0.17 8.83 5.99
CA MET A 110 0.54 8.53 7.38
C MET A 110 1.95 7.96 7.44
N GLU A 111 2.74 8.59 8.28
CA GLU A 111 4.09 8.16 8.65
C GLU A 111 4.22 8.35 10.16
N LYS A 112 4.86 7.42 10.85
CA LYS A 112 5.05 7.52 12.30
C LYS A 112 6.47 7.12 12.68
N PRO A 113 7.27 8.02 13.27
CA PRO A 113 8.58 7.71 13.78
C PRO A 113 8.59 6.48 14.70
N GLY A 114 9.55 5.57 14.48
CA GLY A 114 9.68 4.34 15.26
C GLY A 114 8.78 3.17 14.83
N PHE A 115 7.92 3.36 13.82
CA PHE A 115 7.02 2.35 13.28
C PHE A 115 7.18 2.21 11.77
N GLU A 116 6.86 1.04 11.25
CA GLU A 116 6.80 0.76 9.82
C GLU A 116 5.38 0.98 9.27
N ALA A 117 5.27 1.14 7.96
CA ALA A 117 3.97 1.24 7.28
C ALA A 117 3.05 0.08 7.64
N ASP A 118 3.60 -1.13 7.78
CA ASP A 118 2.85 -2.34 8.15
C ASP A 118 2.21 -2.24 9.54
N ASP A 119 2.90 -1.61 10.50
CA ASP A 119 2.37 -1.37 11.86
C ASP A 119 1.20 -0.39 11.82
N ILE A 120 1.33 0.66 11.01
CA ILE A 120 0.28 1.67 10.81
C ILE A 120 -0.93 1.02 10.15
N ILE A 121 -0.72 0.31 9.04
CA ILE A 121 -1.78 -0.36 8.28
C ILE A 121 -2.49 -1.38 9.16
N GLY A 122 -1.74 -2.24 9.86
CA GLY A 122 -2.31 -3.26 10.74
C GLY A 122 -3.13 -2.67 11.88
N THR A 123 -2.67 -1.56 12.47
CA THR A 123 -3.38 -0.85 13.53
C THR A 123 -4.68 -0.25 13.01
N LEU A 124 -4.62 0.46 11.88
CA LEU A 124 -5.80 1.09 11.29
C LEU A 124 -6.80 0.05 10.79
N ALA A 125 -6.33 -1.04 10.18
CA ALA A 125 -7.19 -2.10 9.70
C ALA A 125 -8.01 -2.72 10.83
N LYS A 126 -7.37 -3.07 11.94
CA LYS A 126 -8.06 -3.60 13.12
C LYS A 126 -9.03 -2.60 13.73
N LYS A 127 -8.63 -1.33 13.85
CA LYS A 127 -9.48 -0.26 14.40
C LYS A 127 -10.74 -0.08 13.56
N TYR A 128 -10.60 0.15 12.27
CA TYR A 128 -11.75 0.42 11.38
C TYR A 128 -12.65 -0.82 11.21
N ALA A 129 -12.07 -2.02 11.16
CA ALA A 129 -12.86 -3.24 11.11
C ALA A 129 -13.68 -3.46 12.39
N HIS A 130 -13.13 -3.12 13.56
CA HIS A 130 -13.85 -3.15 14.84
C HIS A 130 -15.01 -2.14 14.88
N GLU A 131 -14.88 -1.03 14.20
CA GLU A 131 -15.93 -0.03 14.01
C GLU A 131 -17.00 -0.45 12.97
N GLY A 132 -16.90 -1.67 12.44
CA GLY A 132 -17.89 -2.24 11.50
C GLY A 132 -17.68 -1.85 10.04
N ASN A 133 -16.54 -1.26 9.68
CA ASN A 133 -16.22 -0.90 8.29
C ASN A 133 -15.56 -2.07 7.55
N GLN A 134 -15.69 -2.09 6.22
CA GLN A 134 -14.91 -2.98 5.35
C GLN A 134 -13.55 -2.35 5.04
N VAL A 135 -12.46 -3.05 5.36
CA VAL A 135 -11.10 -2.55 5.18
C VAL A 135 -10.38 -3.35 4.11
N TYR A 136 -9.84 -2.67 3.13
CA TYR A 136 -9.06 -3.24 2.04
C TYR A 136 -7.61 -2.78 2.17
N ILE A 137 -6.70 -3.72 2.50
CA ILE A 137 -5.26 -3.46 2.54
C ILE A 137 -4.72 -3.61 1.12
N VAL A 138 -4.20 -2.53 0.55
CA VAL A 138 -3.66 -2.52 -0.82
C VAL A 138 -2.15 -2.72 -0.76
N SER A 139 -1.73 -3.98 -0.84
CA SER A 139 -0.31 -4.36 -0.82
C SER A 139 -0.08 -5.67 -1.57
N GLY A 140 1.13 -5.84 -2.07
CA GLY A 140 1.63 -7.12 -2.60
C GLY A 140 2.18 -8.04 -1.51
N ASP A 141 2.32 -7.55 -0.29
CA ASP A 141 2.87 -8.30 0.82
C ASP A 141 1.85 -9.34 1.35
N LYS A 142 2.32 -10.59 1.39
CA LYS A 142 1.50 -11.72 1.84
C LYS A 142 1.35 -11.75 3.36
N ASP A 143 2.23 -11.06 4.09
CA ASP A 143 2.17 -11.04 5.55
C ASP A 143 0.90 -10.38 6.07
N PHE A 144 0.30 -9.49 5.28
CA PHE A 144 -1.02 -8.93 5.58
C PHE A 144 -2.16 -9.97 5.58
N MET A 145 -1.95 -11.16 4.99
CA MET A 145 -2.98 -12.22 5.02
C MET A 145 -3.32 -12.67 6.44
N GLN A 146 -2.38 -12.54 7.39
CA GLN A 146 -2.63 -12.83 8.82
C GLN A 146 -3.66 -11.90 9.48
N LEU A 147 -3.97 -10.77 8.86
CA LEU A 147 -4.96 -9.81 9.38
C LEU A 147 -6.36 -10.03 8.83
N ILE A 148 -6.50 -10.88 7.80
CA ILE A 148 -7.77 -11.09 7.10
C ILE A 148 -8.80 -11.70 8.04
N ASN A 149 -9.99 -11.10 8.04
CA ASN A 149 -11.15 -11.57 8.79
C ASN A 149 -12.44 -11.22 8.02
N GLU A 150 -13.60 -11.18 8.69
CA GLU A 150 -14.89 -10.88 8.07
C GLU A 150 -14.96 -9.47 7.49
N ASN A 151 -14.14 -8.53 7.99
CA ASN A 151 -14.16 -7.11 7.65
C ASN A 151 -12.83 -6.61 7.06
N ILE A 152 -11.78 -7.42 7.06
CA ILE A 152 -10.46 -7.07 6.52
C ILE A 152 -10.13 -7.96 5.34
N PHE A 153 -9.76 -7.34 4.22
CA PHE A 153 -9.44 -7.99 2.97
C PHE A 153 -8.06 -7.53 2.47
N LEU A 154 -7.32 -8.41 1.80
CA LEU A 154 -6.11 -8.02 1.09
C LEU A 154 -6.43 -7.79 -0.39
N TYR A 155 -6.25 -6.56 -0.85
CA TYR A 155 -6.39 -6.12 -2.23
C TYR A 155 -5.01 -6.18 -2.89
N ALA A 156 -4.68 -7.35 -3.45
CA ALA A 156 -3.34 -7.65 -3.93
C ALA A 156 -3.24 -7.53 -5.45
N PRO A 157 -2.18 -6.88 -5.97
CA PRO A 157 -1.86 -6.95 -7.38
C PRO A 157 -1.57 -8.39 -7.79
N SER A 158 -2.21 -8.88 -8.86
CA SER A 158 -2.00 -10.21 -9.40
C SER A 158 -1.68 -10.15 -10.89
N GLY A 159 -0.85 -11.10 -11.36
CA GLY A 159 -0.49 -11.18 -12.77
C GLY A 159 0.38 -10.03 -13.29
N ARG A 160 0.58 -10.02 -14.64
CA ARG A 160 1.45 -9.05 -15.34
C ARG A 160 0.71 -7.80 -15.81
N GLN A 161 -0.62 -7.83 -15.92
CA GLN A 161 -1.43 -6.75 -16.51
C GLN A 161 -2.08 -5.82 -15.48
N GLY A 162 -1.62 -5.89 -14.21
CA GLY A 162 -2.19 -5.07 -13.15
C GLY A 162 -3.58 -5.54 -12.71
N ASP A 163 -3.86 -6.82 -12.87
CA ASP A 163 -5.05 -7.45 -12.32
C ASP A 163 -4.98 -7.41 -10.80
N ILE A 164 -6.15 -7.41 -10.18
CA ILE A 164 -6.28 -7.40 -8.73
C ILE A 164 -6.95 -8.69 -8.30
N LYS A 165 -6.40 -9.31 -7.27
CA LYS A 165 -7.05 -10.38 -6.53
C LYS A 165 -7.35 -9.89 -5.12
N ILE A 166 -8.62 -10.00 -4.74
CA ILE A 166 -9.05 -9.73 -3.37
C ILE A 166 -9.05 -11.05 -2.62
N TYR A 167 -8.29 -11.10 -1.52
CA TYR A 167 -8.28 -12.25 -0.62
C TYR A 167 -9.14 -11.94 0.59
N ASP A 168 -10.11 -12.82 0.82
CA ASP A 168 -10.88 -12.99 2.05
C ASP A 168 -10.40 -14.23 2.81
N LYS A 169 -11.08 -14.63 3.87
CA LYS A 169 -10.76 -15.85 4.63
C LYS A 169 -10.72 -17.10 3.73
N ILE A 170 -11.70 -17.24 2.83
CA ILE A 170 -11.78 -18.41 1.94
C ILE A 170 -10.57 -18.42 1.00
N GLY A 171 -10.24 -17.27 0.40
CA GLY A 171 -9.08 -17.14 -0.48
C GLY A 171 -7.74 -17.39 0.21
N VAL A 172 -7.63 -17.15 1.52
CA VAL A 172 -6.44 -17.52 2.32
C VAL A 172 -6.38 -19.03 2.51
N ILE A 173 -7.49 -19.64 2.92
CA ILE A 173 -7.59 -21.11 3.11
C ILE A 173 -7.27 -21.84 1.80
N GLU A 174 -7.85 -21.43 0.68
CA GLU A 174 -7.58 -22.02 -0.63
C GLU A 174 -6.11 -21.93 -1.03
N LYS A 175 -5.42 -20.84 -0.63
CA LYS A 175 -4.03 -20.62 -1.00
C LYS A 175 -3.04 -21.36 -0.13
N TRP A 176 -3.32 -21.48 1.17
CA TRP A 176 -2.37 -21.97 2.16
C TRP A 176 -2.79 -23.28 2.82
N GLY A 177 -4.04 -23.71 2.66
CA GLY A 177 -4.59 -24.93 3.26
C GLY A 177 -4.84 -24.83 4.77
N VAL A 178 -4.93 -23.61 5.32
CA VAL A 178 -5.08 -23.34 6.75
C VAL A 178 -6.19 -22.34 7.01
#